data_017bd92f999e7fba87693a503ffbcae4
#
_entry.id   017bd92f999e7fba87693a503ffbcae4
#
_cell.length_a   1.000
_cell.length_b   1.000
_cell.length_c   1.000
_cell.angle_alpha   90.00
_cell.angle_beta   90.00
_cell.angle_gamma   90.00
#
_symmetry.space_group_name_H-M   'P 1'
#
loop_
_entity.id
_entity.type
_entity.pdbx_description
1 polymer ?
#
loop_
_entity_poly.entity_id
_entity_poly.type
_entity_poly.pdbx_seq_one_letter_code
_entity_poly.pdbx_strand_id
1 'polypeptide(L)'
;IVGVVSLSGIDFLNRKAEFGIMIGDNAARGKGYGTEACRLIVQHGFERLSLNKIYLGVHAEHTAAIRSYEKVGFVQEGRLREDVLINGRYVDTVLMSILARDFV
;
A
#
# COMPACT_ATOMS: atom_id res chain seq x y z
N ILE A 1 -10.62 17.62 -2.32
CA ILE A 1 -9.78 16.59 -1.75
C ILE A 1 -9.25 15.67 -2.85
N VAL A 2 -7.97 15.54 -2.92
CA VAL A 2 -7.31 14.77 -3.97
C VAL A 2 -7.23 13.29 -3.61
N GLY A 3 -7.09 13.00 -2.34
CA GLY A 3 -7.03 11.63 -1.87
C GLY A 3 -6.77 11.53 -0.38
N VAL A 4 -6.85 10.31 0.12
CA VAL A 4 -6.62 9.99 1.53
C VAL A 4 -5.67 8.80 1.59
N VAL A 5 -4.63 8.92 2.41
CA VAL A 5 -3.77 7.80 2.75
C VAL A 5 -3.89 7.55 4.24
N SER A 6 -3.80 6.28 4.63
CA SER A 6 -3.99 5.94 6.03
C SER A 6 -3.24 4.66 6.40
N LEU A 7 -2.97 4.53 7.68
CA LEU A 7 -2.59 3.25 8.27
C LEU A 7 -3.77 2.80 9.12
N SER A 8 -4.17 1.55 8.96
CA SER A 8 -5.29 0.98 9.71
C SER A 8 -4.88 -0.36 10.30
N GLY A 9 -5.73 -0.88 11.20
CA GLY A 9 -5.45 -2.15 11.84
C GLY A 9 -4.10 -2.15 12.55
N ILE A 10 -3.74 -1.05 13.21
CA ILE A 10 -2.45 -0.93 13.88
C ILE A 10 -2.36 -1.95 15.01
N ASP A 11 -1.38 -2.82 14.92
CA ASP A 11 -1.11 -3.86 15.90
C ASP A 11 0.19 -3.50 16.62
N PHE A 12 0.07 -2.92 17.81
CA PHE A 12 1.24 -2.50 18.58
C PHE A 12 2.01 -3.67 19.20
N LEU A 13 1.35 -4.81 19.34
CA LEU A 13 2.03 -6.00 19.84
C LEU A 13 3.02 -6.56 18.82
N ASN A 14 2.57 -6.68 17.57
CA ASN A 14 3.39 -7.20 16.46
C ASN A 14 4.05 -6.09 15.65
N ARG A 15 3.74 -4.83 15.96
CA ARG A 15 4.31 -3.63 15.33
C ARG A 15 4.11 -3.61 13.82
N LYS A 16 2.87 -3.79 13.40
CA LYS A 16 2.51 -3.76 11.98
C LYS A 16 1.19 -3.02 11.77
N ALA A 17 0.98 -2.53 10.55
CA ALA A 17 -0.25 -1.87 10.16
C ALA A 17 -0.49 -2.06 8.68
N GLU A 18 -1.74 -1.91 8.25
CA GLU A 18 -2.12 -1.99 6.85
C GLU A 18 -2.15 -0.59 6.26
N PHE A 19 -1.53 -0.44 5.07
CA PHE A 19 -1.57 0.80 4.31
C PHE A 19 -2.80 0.82 3.41
N GLY A 20 -3.50 1.95 3.40
CA GLY A 20 -4.62 2.17 2.50
C GLY A 20 -4.49 3.51 1.80
N ILE A 21 -4.93 3.57 0.55
CA ILE A 21 -4.97 4.80 -0.21
C ILE A 21 -6.30 4.90 -0.95
N MET A 22 -6.89 6.08 -0.94
CA MET A 22 -8.08 6.39 -1.71
C MET A 22 -7.86 7.72 -2.41
N ILE A 23 -7.89 7.71 -3.74
CA ILE A 23 -7.73 8.91 -4.54
C ILE A 23 -9.10 9.26 -5.13
N GLY A 24 -9.63 10.41 -4.73
CA GLY A 24 -10.97 10.85 -5.13
C GLY A 24 -11.01 11.61 -6.43
N ASP A 25 -9.88 12.02 -6.96
CA ASP A 25 -9.80 12.82 -8.18
C ASP A 25 -8.95 12.09 -9.22
N ASN A 26 -9.58 11.72 -10.34
CA ASN A 26 -8.89 11.03 -11.42
C ASN A 26 -7.72 11.85 -12.00
N ALA A 27 -7.85 13.17 -11.98
CA ALA A 27 -6.79 14.04 -12.51
C ALA A 27 -5.51 13.97 -11.70
N ALA A 28 -5.59 13.57 -10.43
CA ALA A 28 -4.42 13.43 -9.57
C ALA A 28 -3.70 12.10 -9.76
N ARG A 29 -4.38 11.11 -10.34
CA ARG A 29 -3.79 9.80 -10.57
C ARG A 29 -2.72 9.88 -11.65
N GLY A 30 -1.64 9.17 -11.47
CA GLY A 30 -0.56 9.15 -12.44
C GLY A 30 0.37 10.35 -12.37
N LYS A 31 0.14 11.28 -11.45
CA LYS A 31 1.02 12.46 -11.28
C LYS A 31 2.03 12.28 -10.13
N GLY A 32 2.16 11.06 -9.61
CA GLY A 32 3.12 10.78 -8.56
C GLY A 32 2.68 11.11 -7.15
N TYR A 33 1.48 11.67 -6.98
CA TYR A 33 0.98 12.03 -5.66
C TYR A 33 0.79 10.81 -4.78
N GLY A 34 0.34 9.70 -5.36
CA GLY A 34 0.15 8.46 -4.62
C GLY A 34 1.47 7.91 -4.08
N THR A 35 2.52 7.96 -4.90
CA THR A 35 3.85 7.46 -4.51
C THR A 35 4.42 8.30 -3.38
N GLU A 36 4.34 9.62 -3.50
CA GLU A 36 4.87 10.53 -2.48
C GLU A 36 4.08 10.41 -1.18
N ALA A 37 2.74 10.38 -1.26
CA ALA A 37 1.91 10.22 -0.08
C ALA A 37 2.17 8.88 0.61
N CYS A 38 2.36 7.82 -0.15
CA CYS A 38 2.70 6.51 0.38
C CYS A 38 4.02 6.57 1.14
N ARG A 39 5.05 7.20 0.55
CA ARG A 39 6.36 7.32 1.20
C ARG A 39 6.26 8.07 2.52
N LEU A 40 5.50 9.16 2.55
CA LEU A 40 5.34 9.96 3.76
C LEU A 40 4.63 9.21 4.88
N ILE A 41 3.57 8.45 4.55
CA ILE A 41 2.84 7.72 5.57
C ILE A 41 3.64 6.51 6.08
N VAL A 42 4.42 5.88 5.21
CA VAL A 42 5.33 4.79 5.59
C VAL A 42 6.40 5.33 6.53
N GLN A 43 6.99 6.47 6.19
CA GLN A 43 7.97 7.12 7.05
C GLN A 43 7.38 7.44 8.43
N HIS A 44 6.16 7.98 8.46
CA HIS A 44 5.46 8.27 9.71
C HIS A 44 5.28 7.00 10.56
N GLY A 45 4.84 5.91 9.93
CA GLY A 45 4.63 4.65 10.63
C GLY A 45 5.90 4.12 11.27
N PHE A 46 7.00 4.17 10.56
CA PHE A 46 8.28 3.67 11.09
C PHE A 46 8.89 4.62 12.12
N GLU A 47 8.86 5.93 11.88
CA GLU A 47 9.53 6.88 12.76
C GLU A 47 8.70 7.28 13.97
N ARG A 48 7.38 7.45 13.81
CA ARG A 48 6.52 7.97 14.87
C ARG A 48 5.78 6.89 15.62
N LEU A 49 5.39 5.82 14.93
CA LEU A 49 4.62 4.74 15.53
C LEU A 49 5.48 3.53 15.88
N SER A 50 6.77 3.57 15.56
CA SER A 50 7.72 2.49 15.82
C SER A 50 7.27 1.16 15.25
N LEU A 51 6.62 1.19 14.10
CA LEU A 51 6.21 -0.03 13.43
C LEU A 51 7.41 -0.74 12.81
N ASN A 52 7.31 -2.05 12.68
CA ASN A 52 8.31 -2.86 11.99
C ASN A 52 7.90 -3.22 10.58
N LYS A 53 6.60 -3.33 10.33
CA LYS A 53 6.07 -3.81 9.04
C LYS A 53 4.83 -3.01 8.65
N ILE A 54 4.78 -2.63 7.37
CA ILE A 54 3.59 -2.05 6.77
C ILE A 54 3.24 -2.91 5.56
N TYR A 55 1.99 -3.34 5.45
CA TYR A 55 1.56 -4.25 4.40
C TYR A 55 0.32 -3.72 3.70
N LEU A 56 0.05 -4.24 2.50
CA LEU A 56 -1.12 -3.87 1.71
C LEU A 56 -1.54 -5.00 0.79
N GLY A 57 -2.76 -4.91 0.29
CA GLY A 57 -3.25 -5.76 -0.78
C GLY A 57 -3.63 -4.89 -1.96
N VAL A 58 -3.32 -5.34 -3.16
CA VAL A 58 -3.61 -4.61 -4.39
C VAL A 58 -4.03 -5.59 -5.47
N HIS A 59 -4.96 -5.16 -6.35
CA HIS A 59 -5.40 -6.00 -7.46
C HIS A 59 -4.22 -6.34 -8.36
N ALA A 60 -4.09 -7.60 -8.72
CA ALA A 60 -2.97 -8.06 -9.56
C ALA A 60 -2.90 -7.33 -10.91
N GLU A 61 -4.04 -6.84 -11.39
CA GLU A 61 -4.09 -6.12 -12.67
C GLU A 61 -3.75 -4.64 -12.54
N HIS A 62 -3.65 -4.13 -11.33
CA HIS A 62 -3.36 -2.72 -11.11
C HIS A 62 -1.85 -2.48 -11.11
N THR A 63 -1.25 -2.64 -12.29
CA THR A 63 0.21 -2.63 -12.44
C THR A 63 0.84 -1.29 -12.07
N ALA A 64 0.15 -0.18 -12.36
CA ALA A 64 0.66 1.15 -12.00
C ALA A 64 0.79 1.31 -10.49
N ALA A 65 -0.19 0.83 -9.72
CA ALA A 65 -0.12 0.89 -8.26
C ALA A 65 1.00 0.01 -7.73
N ILE A 66 1.13 -1.20 -8.26
CA ILE A 66 2.19 -2.12 -7.84
C ILE A 66 3.56 -1.48 -8.05
N ARG A 67 3.77 -0.85 -9.23
CA ARG A 67 5.03 -0.15 -9.50
C ARG A 67 5.28 1.00 -8.54
N SER A 68 4.23 1.76 -8.21
CA SER A 68 4.33 2.85 -7.24
C SER A 68 4.79 2.35 -5.87
N TYR A 69 4.19 1.25 -5.41
CA TYR A 69 4.56 0.67 -4.14
C TYR A 69 5.99 0.14 -4.16
N GLU A 70 6.40 -0.48 -5.27
CA GLU A 70 7.77 -0.97 -5.42
C GLU A 70 8.79 0.18 -5.37
N LYS A 71 8.43 1.34 -5.90
CA LYS A 71 9.31 2.52 -5.82
C LYS A 71 9.52 3.01 -4.40
N VAL A 72 8.53 2.82 -3.53
CA VAL A 72 8.67 3.17 -2.11
C VAL A 72 9.52 2.14 -1.37
N GLY A 73 9.54 0.91 -1.87
CA GLY A 73 10.32 -0.17 -1.27
C GLY A 73 9.49 -1.39 -0.88
N PHE A 74 8.20 -1.40 -1.20
CA PHE A 74 7.36 -2.57 -0.95
C PHE A 74 7.82 -3.74 -1.81
N VAL A 75 7.73 -4.93 -1.24
CA VAL A 75 8.10 -6.19 -1.89
C VAL A 75 6.87 -7.08 -1.93
N GLN A 76 6.67 -7.79 -3.03
CA GLN A 76 5.59 -8.77 -3.11
C GLN A 76 5.91 -9.94 -2.21
N GLU A 77 4.97 -10.32 -1.33
CA GLU A 77 5.18 -11.47 -0.46
C GLU A 77 4.18 -12.59 -0.67
N GLY A 78 3.14 -12.38 -1.46
CA GLY A 78 2.18 -13.42 -1.73
C GLY A 78 1.10 -13.00 -2.70
N ARG A 79 0.20 -13.95 -2.98
CA ARG A 79 -0.89 -13.72 -3.92
C ARG A 79 -2.10 -14.53 -3.47
N LEU A 80 -3.26 -13.87 -3.40
CA LEU A 80 -4.53 -14.53 -3.10
C LEU A 80 -5.27 -14.73 -4.42
N ARG A 81 -5.53 -15.97 -4.78
CA ARG A 81 -6.16 -16.30 -6.05
C ARG A 81 -7.64 -16.00 -6.00
N GLU A 82 -8.17 -15.36 -7.06
CA GLU A 82 -9.59 -15.07 -7.23
C GLU A 82 -10.21 -14.43 -5.99
N ASP A 83 -9.51 -13.45 -5.43
CA ASP A 83 -9.83 -12.87 -4.13
C ASP A 83 -10.98 -11.88 -4.21
N VAL A 84 -11.11 -11.17 -5.33
CA VAL A 84 -12.14 -10.13 -5.48
C VAL A 84 -12.86 -10.27 -6.81
N LEU A 85 -14.12 -9.86 -6.81
CA LEU A 85 -14.95 -9.87 -8.02
C LEU A 85 -15.04 -8.44 -8.55
N ILE A 86 -14.53 -8.22 -9.76
CA ILE A 86 -14.51 -6.91 -10.40
C ILE A 86 -15.06 -7.03 -11.79
N ASN A 87 -16.15 -6.29 -12.08
CA ASN A 87 -16.78 -6.27 -13.40
C ASN A 87 -17.08 -7.68 -13.94
N GLY A 88 -17.58 -8.55 -13.07
CA GLY A 88 -17.95 -9.91 -13.44
C GLY A 88 -16.79 -10.89 -13.57
N ARG A 89 -15.56 -10.47 -13.22
CA ARG A 89 -14.37 -11.33 -13.25
C ARG A 89 -13.77 -11.45 -11.88
N TYR A 90 -13.23 -12.61 -11.57
CA TYR A 90 -12.44 -12.79 -10.35
C TYR A 90 -11.00 -12.37 -10.61
N VAL A 91 -10.47 -11.57 -9.72
CA VAL A 91 -9.12 -11.00 -9.83
C VAL A 91 -8.32 -11.37 -8.59
N ASP A 92 -7.05 -11.72 -8.80
CA ASP A 92 -6.14 -12.02 -7.70
C ASP A 92 -5.77 -10.75 -6.95
N THR A 93 -5.44 -10.90 -5.67
CA THR A 93 -4.86 -9.84 -4.86
C THR A 93 -3.40 -10.14 -4.63
N VAL A 94 -2.54 -9.17 -4.93
CA VAL A 94 -1.11 -9.25 -4.62
C VAL A 94 -0.89 -8.66 -3.23
N LEU A 95 -0.22 -9.41 -2.36
CA LEU A 95 0.14 -8.95 -1.04
C LEU A 95 1.55 -8.37 -1.09
N MET A 96 1.70 -7.16 -0.57
CA MET A 96 3.00 -6.48 -0.55
C MET A 96 3.29 -5.97 0.84
N SER A 97 4.56 -5.84 1.18
CA SER A 97 4.96 -5.32 2.47
C SER A 97 6.30 -4.61 2.38
N ILE A 98 6.55 -3.73 3.36
CA ILE A 98 7.84 -3.10 3.56
C ILE A 98 8.19 -3.21 5.03
N LEU A 99 9.44 -3.55 5.31
CA LEU A 99 9.95 -3.63 6.68
C LEU A 99 10.72 -2.35 7.00
N ALA A 100 10.75 -1.96 8.27
CA ALA A 100 11.46 -0.77 8.71
C ALA A 100 12.92 -0.78 8.27
N ARG A 101 13.57 -1.95 8.33
CA ARG A 101 14.98 -2.11 7.94
C ARG A 101 15.22 -1.88 6.44
N ASP A 102 14.17 -2.02 5.64
CA ASP A 102 14.27 -1.85 4.18
C ASP A 102 13.96 -0.43 3.73
N PHE A 103 13.41 0.38 4.61
CA PHE A 103 13.03 1.75 4.28
C PHE A 103 14.21 2.69 4.51
N VAL A 104 14.59 3.38 3.46
CA VAL A 104 15.75 4.28 3.49
C VAL A 104 15.32 5.73 3.32
#